data_34cae3e2968a0a6396a1ce2944c27ee1
#
_entry.id   34cae3e2968a0a6396a1ce2944c27ee1
#
_cell.length_a   1.000
_cell.length_b   1.000
_cell.length_c   1.000
_cell.angle_alpha   90.00
_cell.angle_beta   90.00
_cell.angle_gamma   90.00
#
_symmetry.space_group_name_H-M   'P 1'
#
loop_
_entity.id
_entity.type
_entity.pdbx_description
1 polymer ?
#
loop_
_entity_poly.entity_id
_entity_poly.type
_entity_poly.pdbx_seq_one_letter_code
_entity_poly.pdbx_strand_id
1 'polypeptide(L)'
;MKTARNDSRVSRRSFVENSAAAFGLLGAAGIESAFGASAAEVRLLSRIDARDYGAKGDGTRDDSPAIQAALTAAGAKGPICYLPAGLYRLNAPLTVPAGVTLCGASGGVPHSEHPIGTVLLAFAGRDQPEGEPLVTLKPNAVIRNLVIHYPDQTLTKVIPYPWSIRADGELCQILDLTLTNPYQAIDLGTKWNELHLVRNVFACPLKTGVFIDQCTDIGRIENVHFNPNFWTRMALKPSFAGGDMRGYLGKNLVGFKIGKTDWEFISNSFVIFAQMGFHFDDFGHGPGNAVVTQSGSDICPVAVRVDRSQSHAGVQFANAQFMSTIEVGPHNEGPVKLANCGFWGTETTAEHVRHSGPSSLVLTACHFNGWDRAGKGDPCVRAAGGRLIVNGCEFMDEGKRAITLEKGLKAAAVFGCNFRGSNAVADQSGAEVQIGLNTNK
;
A
#
# COMPACT_ATOMS: atom_id res chain seq x y z
N MET A 1 -61.95 -1.68 -25.17
CA MET A 1 -61.39 -1.73 -23.82
C MET A 1 -60.00 -1.08 -23.85
N LYS A 2 -59.90 0.15 -23.39
CA LYS A 2 -58.64 0.89 -23.31
C LYS A 2 -58.13 0.78 -21.86
N THR A 3 -57.00 0.13 -21.66
CA THR A 3 -56.30 0.10 -20.38
C THR A 3 -55.44 1.34 -20.24
N ALA A 4 -55.74 2.18 -19.28
CA ALA A 4 -54.97 3.35 -18.92
C ALA A 4 -53.69 2.90 -18.15
N ARG A 5 -52.52 3.25 -18.63
CA ARG A 5 -51.26 3.17 -17.90
C ARG A 5 -51.17 4.40 -16.97
N ASN A 6 -51.07 4.11 -15.71
CA ASN A 6 -50.82 5.10 -14.66
C ASN A 6 -49.31 5.39 -14.58
N ASP A 7 -48.86 6.50 -15.12
CA ASP A 7 -47.45 6.94 -15.16
C ASP A 7 -47.22 7.95 -14.05
N SER A 8 -46.97 7.46 -12.83
CA SER A 8 -46.61 8.30 -11.68
C SER A 8 -45.11 8.61 -11.67
N ARG A 9 -44.68 9.53 -12.54
CA ARG A 9 -43.37 10.14 -12.45
C ARG A 9 -43.35 11.20 -11.35
N VAL A 10 -42.82 10.87 -10.19
CA VAL A 10 -42.52 11.87 -9.14
C VAL A 10 -41.41 12.78 -9.68
N SER A 11 -41.69 14.07 -9.84
CA SER A 11 -40.69 15.02 -10.32
C SER A 11 -39.63 15.31 -9.23
N ARG A 12 -38.38 15.58 -9.62
CA ARG A 12 -37.31 15.97 -8.68
C ARG A 12 -37.70 17.16 -7.80
N ARG A 13 -38.57 18.04 -8.28
CA ARG A 13 -39.06 19.21 -7.57
C ARG A 13 -40.02 18.84 -6.44
N SER A 14 -40.93 17.90 -6.66
CA SER A 14 -41.84 17.40 -5.60
C SER A 14 -41.11 16.56 -4.55
N PHE A 15 -40.00 15.92 -4.90
CA PHE A 15 -39.15 15.23 -3.91
C PHE A 15 -38.44 16.20 -2.98
N VAL A 16 -37.89 17.30 -3.51
CA VAL A 16 -37.22 18.34 -2.69
C VAL A 16 -38.21 19.10 -1.82
N GLU A 17 -39.40 19.45 -2.36
CA GLU A 17 -40.46 20.16 -1.60
C GLU A 17 -41.02 19.29 -0.47
N ASN A 18 -41.22 18.01 -0.67
CA ASN A 18 -41.67 17.08 0.37
C ASN A 18 -40.58 16.78 1.42
N SER A 19 -39.30 16.79 1.03
CA SER A 19 -38.18 16.64 1.96
C SER A 19 -38.00 17.88 2.85
N ALA A 20 -38.20 19.10 2.30
CA ALA A 20 -38.12 20.33 3.05
C ALA A 20 -39.29 20.49 4.06
N ALA A 21 -40.47 20.00 3.71
CA ALA A 21 -41.65 19.99 4.63
C ALA A 21 -41.47 18.97 5.77
N ALA A 22 -40.79 17.88 5.56
CA ALA A 22 -40.49 16.89 6.59
C ALA A 22 -39.40 17.37 7.59
N PHE A 23 -38.47 18.21 7.14
CA PHE A 23 -37.43 18.82 8.02
C PHE A 23 -37.91 20.06 8.77
N GLY A 24 -38.96 20.73 8.32
CA GLY A 24 -39.47 21.96 8.94
C GLY A 24 -40.40 21.76 10.17
N LEU A 25 -40.81 20.52 10.47
CA LEU A 25 -41.70 20.18 11.58
C LEU A 25 -41.08 19.48 12.77
N LEU A 26 -39.76 19.18 12.70
CA LEU A 26 -38.97 18.75 13.84
C LEU A 26 -38.35 19.99 14.47
N GLY A 27 -39.15 20.73 15.23
CA GLY A 27 -38.67 21.82 16.08
C GLY A 27 -37.64 21.31 17.08
N ALA A 28 -36.74 22.18 17.53
CA ALA A 28 -35.58 21.88 18.38
C ALA A 28 -35.91 21.02 19.64
N ALA A 29 -37.17 20.95 20.05
CA ALA A 29 -37.64 20.09 21.14
C ALA A 29 -37.77 18.60 20.79
N GLY A 30 -37.82 18.25 19.50
CA GLY A 30 -37.96 16.84 19.07
C GLY A 30 -36.61 16.11 18.91
N ILE A 31 -35.52 16.84 18.80
CA ILE A 31 -34.16 16.24 18.64
C ILE A 31 -33.62 15.73 19.99
N GLU A 32 -33.96 16.38 21.08
CA GLU A 32 -33.57 15.94 22.43
C GLU A 32 -34.20 14.60 22.84
N SER A 33 -35.40 14.27 22.34
CA SER A 33 -36.08 13.02 22.69
C SER A 33 -35.70 11.84 21.76
N ALA A 34 -35.16 12.10 20.57
CA ALA A 34 -34.79 11.04 19.63
C ALA A 34 -33.42 10.42 19.95
N PHE A 35 -32.54 11.14 20.64
CA PHE A 35 -31.26 10.65 21.08
C PHE A 35 -31.08 10.51 22.59
N GLY A 36 -32.06 10.81 23.39
CA GLY A 36 -32.19 10.49 24.82
C GLY A 36 -30.98 10.77 25.72
N ALA A 37 -29.95 11.43 25.20
CA ALA A 37 -28.73 11.69 25.92
C ALA A 37 -28.77 13.03 26.61
N SER A 38 -28.73 13.02 27.96
CA SER A 38 -28.54 14.25 28.77
C SER A 38 -27.19 14.91 28.43
N ALA A 39 -27.03 16.20 28.73
CA ALA A 39 -25.74 16.89 28.58
C ALA A 39 -24.59 16.20 29.34
N ALA A 40 -24.89 15.36 30.31
CA ALA A 40 -23.93 14.47 30.98
C ALA A 40 -23.54 13.26 30.11
N GLU A 41 -24.44 12.72 29.27
CA GLU A 41 -24.19 11.62 28.35
C GLU A 41 -23.46 12.09 27.09
N VAL A 42 -23.66 13.33 26.63
CA VAL A 42 -22.86 13.95 25.57
C VAL A 42 -21.40 14.16 26.01
N ARG A 43 -21.12 14.28 27.29
CA ARG A 43 -19.76 14.25 27.86
C ARG A 43 -19.10 12.88 27.77
N LEU A 44 -19.85 11.77 27.61
CA LEU A 44 -19.35 10.44 27.41
C LEU A 44 -18.71 10.24 26.00
N LEU A 45 -18.99 11.14 25.05
CA LEU A 45 -18.33 11.19 23.74
C LEU A 45 -17.06 12.05 23.77
N SER A 46 -16.59 12.49 24.94
CA SER A 46 -15.34 13.25 25.07
C SER A 46 -14.12 12.35 24.90
N ARG A 47 -13.10 12.87 24.21
CA ARG A 47 -11.80 12.21 24.09
C ARG A 47 -11.17 12.01 25.47
N ILE A 48 -10.51 10.88 25.66
CA ILE A 48 -9.66 10.59 26.82
C ILE A 48 -8.26 11.15 26.53
N ASP A 49 -7.78 12.11 27.32
CA ASP A 49 -6.42 12.62 27.22
C ASP A 49 -5.47 11.68 28.02
N ALA A 50 -4.43 11.17 27.37
CA ALA A 50 -3.51 10.23 28.03
C ALA A 50 -2.72 10.87 29.17
N ARG A 51 -2.58 12.21 29.20
CA ARG A 51 -1.95 12.94 30.31
C ARG A 51 -2.75 12.84 31.61
N ASP A 52 -4.05 12.71 31.53
CA ASP A 52 -4.93 12.49 32.71
C ASP A 52 -4.69 11.14 33.36
N TYR A 53 -4.01 10.21 32.62
CA TYR A 53 -3.58 8.88 33.09
C TYR A 53 -2.09 8.83 33.41
N GLY A 54 -1.39 9.95 33.36
CA GLY A 54 0.00 10.10 33.78
C GLY A 54 1.04 10.09 32.66
N ALA A 55 0.62 10.02 31.38
CA ALA A 55 1.55 10.15 30.25
C ALA A 55 2.20 11.56 30.27
N LYS A 56 3.52 11.59 30.06
CA LYS A 56 4.30 12.84 30.13
C LYS A 56 4.64 13.41 28.75
N GLY A 57 4.98 12.56 27.79
CA GLY A 57 5.42 13.00 26.47
C GLY A 57 6.72 13.80 26.50
N ASP A 58 7.62 13.51 27.47
CA ASP A 58 8.88 14.21 27.69
C ASP A 58 10.08 13.51 27.00
N GLY A 59 9.86 12.38 26.36
CA GLY A 59 10.88 11.57 25.66
C GLY A 59 11.76 10.71 26.57
N THR A 60 11.61 10.80 27.88
CA THR A 60 12.50 10.12 28.85
C THR A 60 11.81 9.07 29.67
N ARG A 61 10.64 9.43 30.23
CA ARG A 61 9.84 8.51 31.04
C ARG A 61 9.12 7.50 30.15
N ASP A 62 8.98 6.28 30.64
CA ASP A 62 8.15 5.27 30.00
C ASP A 62 6.66 5.63 30.11
N ASP A 63 6.04 5.97 29.00
CA ASP A 63 4.63 6.34 28.90
C ASP A 63 3.72 5.16 28.55
N SER A 64 4.29 3.96 28.27
CA SER A 64 3.49 2.78 27.86
C SER A 64 2.37 2.44 28.83
N PRO A 65 2.61 2.36 30.17
CA PRO A 65 1.53 2.01 31.09
C PRO A 65 0.42 3.06 31.16
N ALA A 66 0.80 4.36 31.10
CA ALA A 66 -0.16 5.47 31.14
C ALA A 66 -1.02 5.52 29.89
N ILE A 67 -0.42 5.34 28.70
CA ILE A 67 -1.14 5.31 27.44
C ILE A 67 -2.06 4.08 27.37
N GLN A 68 -1.59 2.92 27.82
CA GLN A 68 -2.43 1.71 27.85
C GLN A 68 -3.62 1.87 28.80
N ALA A 69 -3.44 2.52 29.96
CA ALA A 69 -4.55 2.83 30.87
C ALA A 69 -5.59 3.79 30.23
N ALA A 70 -5.11 4.81 29.51
CA ALA A 70 -5.98 5.73 28.77
C ALA A 70 -6.74 5.01 27.63
N LEU A 71 -6.09 4.13 26.89
CA LEU A 71 -6.72 3.29 25.85
C LEU A 71 -7.80 2.39 26.44
N THR A 72 -7.53 1.74 27.57
CA THR A 72 -8.51 0.92 28.28
C THR A 72 -9.71 1.74 28.74
N ALA A 73 -9.46 2.93 29.27
CA ALA A 73 -10.52 3.86 29.65
C ALA A 73 -11.34 4.37 28.46
N ALA A 74 -10.69 4.59 27.31
CA ALA A 74 -11.37 4.96 26.07
C ALA A 74 -12.34 3.85 25.62
N GLY A 75 -11.95 2.59 25.71
CA GLY A 75 -12.85 1.46 25.42
C GLY A 75 -14.10 1.39 26.28
N ALA A 76 -14.08 1.99 27.48
CA ALA A 76 -15.21 1.97 28.40
C ALA A 76 -16.02 3.29 28.43
N LYS A 77 -15.39 4.42 28.10
CA LYS A 77 -15.96 5.75 28.37
C LYS A 77 -16.05 6.69 27.18
N GLY A 78 -15.36 6.38 26.07
CA GLY A 78 -15.36 7.24 24.89
C GLY A 78 -14.39 6.76 23.83
N PRO A 79 -14.74 6.84 22.55
CA PRO A 79 -14.04 6.11 21.48
C PRO A 79 -12.65 6.66 21.13
N ILE A 80 -12.18 7.77 21.74
CA ILE A 80 -10.93 8.43 21.35
C ILE A 80 -9.97 8.51 22.53
N CYS A 81 -8.81 7.86 22.43
CA CYS A 81 -7.63 8.10 23.23
C CYS A 81 -6.74 9.13 22.52
N TYR A 82 -6.53 10.28 23.11
CA TYR A 82 -5.78 11.38 22.53
C TYR A 82 -4.41 11.55 23.18
N LEU A 83 -3.41 11.63 22.37
CA LEU A 83 -2.03 11.97 22.74
C LEU A 83 -1.73 13.39 22.25
N PRO A 84 -1.65 14.40 23.09
CA PRO A 84 -1.17 15.73 22.70
C PRO A 84 0.22 15.73 22.10
N ALA A 85 0.64 16.84 21.52
CA ALA A 85 1.99 16.98 21.01
C ALA A 85 3.02 16.69 22.12
N GLY A 86 4.02 15.86 21.81
CA GLY A 86 5.06 15.42 22.73
C GLY A 86 5.81 14.19 22.23
N LEU A 87 6.85 13.79 22.95
CA LEU A 87 7.69 12.62 22.68
C LEU A 87 7.36 11.53 23.70
N TYR A 88 6.60 10.53 23.31
CA TYR A 88 6.12 9.46 24.21
C TYR A 88 7.01 8.24 24.08
N ARG A 89 7.82 7.96 25.10
CA ARG A 89 8.69 6.78 25.14
C ARG A 89 7.88 5.52 25.41
N LEU A 90 8.03 4.51 24.58
CA LEU A 90 7.34 3.21 24.71
C LEU A 90 8.35 2.09 24.92
N ASN A 91 8.41 1.55 26.14
CA ASN A 91 9.21 0.39 26.50
C ASN A 91 8.39 -0.92 26.43
N ALA A 92 7.07 -0.82 26.30
CA ALA A 92 6.15 -1.95 26.13
C ALA A 92 5.18 -1.69 24.96
N PRO A 93 4.66 -2.78 24.32
CA PRO A 93 3.67 -2.67 23.27
C PRO A 93 2.34 -2.13 23.77
N LEU A 94 1.53 -1.56 22.85
CA LEU A 94 0.20 -1.03 23.10
C LEU A 94 -0.86 -1.86 22.37
N THR A 95 -2.00 -2.07 23.01
CA THR A 95 -3.19 -2.62 22.37
C THR A 95 -4.28 -1.56 22.31
N VAL A 96 -4.72 -1.22 21.11
CA VAL A 96 -5.88 -0.34 20.89
C VAL A 96 -7.13 -1.21 20.92
N PRO A 97 -8.04 -1.03 21.90
CA PRO A 97 -9.26 -1.84 22.01
C PRO A 97 -10.18 -1.69 20.81
N ALA A 98 -11.07 -2.67 20.62
CA ALA A 98 -12.06 -2.64 19.55
C ALA A 98 -12.89 -1.35 19.57
N GLY A 99 -13.06 -0.75 18.39
CA GLY A 99 -13.82 0.50 18.22
C GLY A 99 -13.13 1.76 18.76
N VAL A 100 -11.90 1.68 19.28
CA VAL A 100 -11.16 2.81 19.83
C VAL A 100 -10.24 3.44 18.79
N THR A 101 -10.16 4.75 18.79
CA THR A 101 -9.18 5.53 18.02
C THR A 101 -8.04 5.99 18.93
N LEU A 102 -6.82 5.56 18.65
CA LEU A 102 -5.60 6.19 19.14
C LEU A 102 -5.26 7.38 18.22
N CYS A 103 -5.35 8.59 18.74
CA CYS A 103 -5.21 9.82 17.97
C CYS A 103 -4.11 10.72 18.53
N GLY A 104 -3.15 11.09 17.71
CA GLY A 104 -2.18 12.13 18.02
C GLY A 104 -2.63 13.53 17.57
N ALA A 105 -1.81 14.52 17.84
CA ALA A 105 -2.04 15.91 17.43
C ALA A 105 -1.73 16.16 15.94
N SER A 106 -0.73 15.45 15.39
CA SER A 106 -0.34 15.54 13.98
C SER A 106 0.52 14.33 13.61
N GLY A 107 0.36 13.81 12.39
CA GLY A 107 1.19 12.75 11.81
C GLY A 107 2.60 13.19 11.39
N GLY A 108 2.96 14.42 11.70
CA GLY A 108 4.18 15.03 11.19
C GLY A 108 4.04 15.40 9.71
N VAL A 109 4.96 16.22 9.22
CA VAL A 109 5.08 16.52 7.80
C VAL A 109 6.26 15.71 7.26
N PRO A 110 6.08 14.85 6.25
CA PRO A 110 7.20 14.17 5.62
C PRO A 110 8.29 15.16 5.20
N HIS A 111 9.55 14.87 5.49
CA HIS A 111 10.68 15.77 5.27
C HIS A 111 10.69 17.03 6.18
N SER A 112 9.94 17.05 7.27
CA SER A 112 9.94 18.21 8.17
C SER A 112 11.19 18.22 9.04
N GLU A 113 11.86 19.35 9.06
CA GLU A 113 12.94 19.64 10.03
C GLU A 113 12.38 19.96 11.43
N HIS A 114 11.07 20.17 11.52
CA HIS A 114 10.37 20.51 12.76
C HIS A 114 9.24 19.50 13.00
N PRO A 115 9.50 18.36 13.64
CA PRO A 115 8.45 17.44 14.02
C PRO A 115 7.56 18.10 15.06
N ILE A 116 6.46 18.68 14.58
CA ILE A 116 5.42 19.26 15.42
C ILE A 116 4.33 18.21 15.55
N GLY A 117 4.08 17.71 16.74
CA GLY A 117 2.99 16.78 16.95
C GLY A 117 3.32 15.66 17.92
N THR A 118 2.65 14.55 17.77
CA THR A 118 2.77 13.40 18.65
C THR A 118 3.77 12.41 18.06
N VAL A 119 4.80 12.07 18.83
CA VAL A 119 5.82 11.10 18.44
C VAL A 119 5.85 9.96 19.45
N LEU A 120 5.68 8.74 18.99
CA LEU A 120 5.93 7.52 19.74
C LEU A 120 7.40 7.11 19.52
N LEU A 121 8.22 7.17 20.57
CA LEU A 121 9.60 6.70 20.59
C LEU A 121 9.60 5.21 20.95
N ALA A 122 9.83 4.35 19.98
CA ALA A 122 9.71 2.90 20.10
C ALA A 122 11.01 2.27 20.60
N PHE A 123 10.97 1.67 21.77
CA PHE A 123 12.06 0.87 22.37
C PHE A 123 11.63 -0.58 22.60
N ALA A 124 10.32 -0.87 22.61
CA ALA A 124 9.79 -2.21 22.81
C ALA A 124 10.20 -3.17 21.68
N GLY A 125 10.45 -4.43 22.02
CA GLY A 125 10.69 -5.51 21.05
C GLY A 125 12.06 -5.47 20.36
N ARG A 126 13.02 -4.73 20.89
CA ARG A 126 14.38 -4.69 20.36
C ARG A 126 14.98 -6.09 20.20
N ASP A 127 15.56 -6.38 19.02
CA ASP A 127 16.16 -7.68 18.65
C ASP A 127 15.16 -8.86 18.67
N GLN A 128 13.84 -8.56 18.58
CA GLN A 128 12.76 -9.56 18.59
C GLN A 128 11.81 -9.37 17.39
N PRO A 129 12.24 -9.60 16.15
CA PRO A 129 11.44 -9.29 14.95
C PRO A 129 10.10 -10.04 14.87
N GLU A 130 9.99 -11.21 15.53
CA GLU A 130 8.77 -12.02 15.61
C GLU A 130 7.99 -11.77 16.92
N GLY A 131 8.41 -10.78 17.71
CA GLY A 131 7.76 -10.40 18.96
C GLY A 131 6.41 -9.69 18.76
N GLU A 132 5.83 -9.25 19.87
CA GLU A 132 4.57 -8.49 19.84
C GLU A 132 4.76 -7.15 19.11
N PRO A 133 3.83 -6.77 18.21
CA PRO A 133 3.87 -5.48 17.53
C PRO A 133 3.86 -4.31 18.51
N LEU A 134 4.53 -3.19 18.14
CA LEU A 134 4.50 -2.00 18.98
C LEU A 134 3.07 -1.52 19.26
N VAL A 135 2.19 -1.57 18.23
CA VAL A 135 0.77 -1.25 18.36
C VAL A 135 -0.07 -2.34 17.70
N THR A 136 -0.96 -2.97 18.46
CA THR A 136 -1.96 -3.91 17.96
C THR A 136 -3.32 -3.24 17.91
N LEU A 137 -3.97 -3.25 16.74
CA LEU A 137 -5.33 -2.76 16.53
C LEU A 137 -6.32 -3.91 16.62
N LYS A 138 -7.28 -3.85 17.56
CA LYS A 138 -8.40 -4.79 17.63
C LYS A 138 -9.50 -4.40 16.63
N PRO A 139 -10.51 -5.25 16.36
CA PRO A 139 -11.54 -4.96 15.36
C PRO A 139 -12.12 -3.53 15.47
N ASN A 140 -12.29 -2.87 14.32
CA ASN A 140 -12.74 -1.47 14.22
C ASN A 140 -11.84 -0.42 14.90
N ALA A 141 -10.62 -0.79 15.32
CA ALA A 141 -9.72 0.18 15.92
C ALA A 141 -9.03 1.06 14.86
N VAL A 142 -8.71 2.28 15.26
CA VAL A 142 -8.06 3.27 14.41
C VAL A 142 -6.80 3.80 15.08
N ILE A 143 -5.71 3.95 14.32
CA ILE A 143 -4.54 4.75 14.72
C ILE A 143 -4.35 5.89 13.72
N ARG A 144 -4.17 7.12 14.21
CA ARG A 144 -4.05 8.28 13.33
C ARG A 144 -3.28 9.47 13.90
N ASN A 145 -2.75 10.31 13.00
CA ASN A 145 -2.16 11.63 13.32
C ASN A 145 -0.98 11.55 14.29
N LEU A 146 -0.02 10.65 14.07
CA LEU A 146 1.18 10.54 14.89
C LEU A 146 2.38 10.05 14.10
N VAL A 147 3.55 10.18 14.70
CA VAL A 147 4.83 9.68 14.19
C VAL A 147 5.28 8.50 15.04
N ILE A 148 5.82 7.46 14.43
CA ILE A 148 6.55 6.39 15.11
C ILE A 148 8.03 6.47 14.72
N HIS A 149 8.91 6.54 15.72
CA HIS A 149 10.34 6.62 15.54
C HIS A 149 11.06 5.62 16.45
N TYR A 150 12.07 4.93 15.88
CA TYR A 150 12.93 3.99 16.60
C TYR A 150 14.29 4.64 16.89
N PRO A 151 14.53 5.20 18.10
CA PRO A 151 15.72 5.98 18.39
C PRO A 151 17.05 5.20 18.30
N ASP A 152 17.00 3.91 18.57
CA ASP A 152 18.20 3.05 18.54
C ASP A 152 18.55 2.54 17.13
N GLN A 153 17.71 2.80 16.12
CA GLN A 153 17.92 2.29 14.77
C GLN A 153 19.03 3.03 14.04
N THR A 154 19.97 2.29 13.47
CA THR A 154 21.05 2.85 12.63
C THR A 154 21.26 1.96 11.39
N LEU A 155 21.82 2.50 10.31
CA LEU A 155 22.19 1.69 9.14
C LEU A 155 23.46 0.87 9.32
N THR A 156 24.36 1.31 10.18
CA THR A 156 25.61 0.58 10.47
C THR A 156 25.33 -0.69 11.28
N LYS A 157 24.25 -0.70 12.04
CA LYS A 157 23.74 -1.85 12.77
C LYS A 157 22.22 -1.79 12.81
N VAL A 158 21.58 -2.32 11.76
CA VAL A 158 20.12 -2.41 11.74
C VAL A 158 19.66 -3.38 12.82
N ILE A 159 18.75 -2.89 13.65
CA ILE A 159 18.18 -3.65 14.76
C ILE A 159 16.85 -4.25 14.27
N PRO A 160 16.69 -5.58 14.33
CA PRO A 160 15.40 -6.20 14.05
C PRO A 160 14.38 -5.85 15.13
N TYR A 161 13.29 -5.22 14.74
CA TYR A 161 12.13 -4.92 15.58
C TYR A 161 10.91 -5.68 15.06
N PRO A 162 9.91 -5.97 15.93
CA PRO A 162 8.62 -6.47 15.47
C PRO A 162 7.89 -5.42 14.63
N TRP A 163 6.74 -5.78 14.11
CA TRP A 163 5.89 -4.87 13.36
C TRP A 163 5.56 -3.60 14.16
N SER A 164 5.60 -2.46 13.51
CA SER A 164 5.19 -1.21 14.16
C SER A 164 3.69 -1.18 14.45
N ILE A 165 2.88 -1.68 13.51
CA ILE A 165 1.42 -1.71 13.65
C ILE A 165 0.92 -3.03 13.07
N ARG A 166 0.05 -3.73 13.81
CA ARG A 166 -0.67 -4.91 13.34
C ARG A 166 -2.16 -4.71 13.44
N ALA A 167 -2.91 -5.03 12.38
CA ALA A 167 -4.33 -5.25 12.44
C ALA A 167 -4.64 -6.66 12.95
N ASP A 168 -5.55 -6.76 13.90
CA ASP A 168 -6.01 -8.02 14.50
C ASP A 168 -7.54 -8.04 14.47
N GLY A 169 -8.09 -8.16 13.26
CA GLY A 169 -9.51 -8.21 12.97
C GLY A 169 -9.95 -7.26 11.85
N GLU A 170 -11.26 -7.20 11.64
CA GLU A 170 -11.89 -6.43 10.58
C GLU A 170 -11.90 -4.91 10.85
N LEU A 171 -12.06 -4.12 9.75
CA LEU A 171 -12.29 -2.68 9.74
C LEU A 171 -11.21 -1.86 10.47
N CYS A 172 -9.99 -2.39 10.64
CA CYS A 172 -8.88 -1.65 11.21
C CYS A 172 -8.44 -0.52 10.26
N GLN A 173 -8.16 0.67 10.82
CA GLN A 173 -7.72 1.80 10.02
C GLN A 173 -6.39 2.39 10.52
N ILE A 174 -5.48 2.66 9.58
CA ILE A 174 -4.15 3.23 9.82
C ILE A 174 -4.04 4.48 8.96
N LEU A 175 -4.14 5.66 9.58
CA LEU A 175 -4.38 6.90 8.87
C LEU A 175 -3.39 8.01 9.26
N ASP A 176 -2.91 8.77 8.27
CA ASP A 176 -2.18 10.03 8.50
C ASP A 176 -0.95 9.85 9.42
N LEU A 177 -0.07 8.88 9.10
CA LEU A 177 1.10 8.53 9.91
C LEU A 177 2.42 8.80 9.19
N THR A 178 3.45 9.08 9.98
CA THR A 178 4.84 9.00 9.54
C THR A 178 5.58 7.94 10.37
N LEU A 179 6.12 6.91 9.70
CA LEU A 179 6.94 5.86 10.30
C LEU A 179 8.38 6.06 9.84
N THR A 180 9.21 6.68 10.66
CA THR A 180 10.51 7.19 10.18
C THR A 180 11.49 6.10 9.78
N ASN A 181 11.62 5.03 10.59
CA ASN A 181 12.65 4.01 10.42
C ASN A 181 12.27 2.64 11.00
N PRO A 182 11.06 2.14 10.76
CA PRO A 182 10.65 0.83 11.28
C PRO A 182 11.45 -0.28 10.60
N TYR A 183 11.75 -1.36 11.31
CA TYR A 183 12.27 -2.57 10.67
C TYR A 183 11.19 -3.21 9.79
N GLN A 184 10.00 -3.41 10.36
CA GLN A 184 8.78 -3.83 9.69
C GLN A 184 7.67 -2.83 10.02
N ALA A 185 6.96 -2.31 9.00
CA ALA A 185 6.05 -1.19 9.25
C ALA A 185 4.62 -1.64 9.59
N ILE A 186 3.89 -2.22 8.64
CA ILE A 186 2.45 -2.51 8.79
C ILE A 186 2.18 -3.97 8.47
N ASP A 187 1.56 -4.66 9.40
CA ASP A 187 1.13 -6.05 9.31
C ASP A 187 -0.40 -6.15 9.20
N LEU A 188 -0.85 -6.54 8.03
CA LEU A 188 -2.25 -6.88 7.70
C LEU A 188 -2.32 -8.34 7.24
N GLY A 189 -1.41 -9.20 7.73
CA GLY A 189 -1.30 -10.55 7.19
C GLY A 189 -1.08 -11.64 8.24
N THR A 190 -0.45 -11.35 9.37
CA THR A 190 -0.20 -12.36 10.40
C THR A 190 -1.49 -12.83 11.08
N LYS A 191 -2.53 -12.00 11.09
CA LYS A 191 -3.86 -12.31 11.61
C LYS A 191 -4.91 -12.15 10.53
N TRP A 192 -5.99 -12.91 10.65
CA TRP A 192 -7.17 -12.70 9.83
C TRP A 192 -7.65 -11.24 9.92
N ASN A 193 -7.99 -10.67 8.78
CA ASN A 193 -8.49 -9.32 8.67
C ASN A 193 -9.40 -9.16 7.45
N GLU A 194 -10.17 -8.11 7.40
CA GLU A 194 -10.94 -7.68 6.24
C GLU A 194 -11.30 -6.20 6.34
N LEU A 195 -11.66 -5.59 5.21
CA LEU A 195 -12.12 -4.21 5.11
C LEU A 195 -11.13 -3.21 5.74
N HIS A 196 -9.85 -3.54 5.77
CA HIS A 196 -8.83 -2.63 6.30
C HIS A 196 -8.65 -1.40 5.40
N LEU A 197 -8.23 -0.29 6.03
CA LEU A 197 -7.87 0.95 5.34
C LEU A 197 -6.52 1.46 5.84
N VAL A 198 -5.54 1.56 4.95
CA VAL A 198 -4.28 2.28 5.20
C VAL A 198 -4.24 3.49 4.29
N ARG A 199 -4.16 4.70 4.86
CA ARG A 199 -4.17 5.92 4.08
C ARG A 199 -3.24 7.00 4.61
N ASN A 200 -2.57 7.70 3.67
CA ASN A 200 -1.63 8.80 3.98
C ASN A 200 -0.51 8.33 4.94
N VAL A 201 0.17 7.24 4.60
CA VAL A 201 1.30 6.73 5.40
C VAL A 201 2.60 6.95 4.66
N PHE A 202 3.53 7.62 5.33
CA PHE A 202 4.86 7.94 4.84
C PHE A 202 5.90 7.22 5.70
N ALA A 203 6.77 6.39 5.09
CA ALA A 203 7.69 5.58 5.88
C ALA A 203 9.04 5.33 5.19
N CYS A 204 10.07 5.03 6.01
CA CYS A 204 11.32 4.43 5.56
C CYS A 204 11.48 3.04 6.21
N PRO A 205 10.72 2.03 5.79
CA PRO A 205 10.87 0.69 6.34
C PRO A 205 12.20 0.06 5.90
N LEU A 206 12.79 -0.76 6.76
CA LEU A 206 14.13 -1.33 6.53
C LEU A 206 14.07 -2.77 6.00
N LYS A 207 12.95 -3.48 6.19
CA LYS A 207 12.75 -4.85 5.69
C LYS A 207 11.43 -5.04 4.97
N THR A 208 10.31 -4.66 5.59
CA THR A 208 8.97 -4.82 4.97
C THR A 208 8.13 -3.58 5.23
N GLY A 209 7.56 -3.03 4.16
CA GLY A 209 6.64 -1.89 4.26
C GLY A 209 5.26 -2.32 4.72
N VAL A 210 4.45 -2.88 3.83
CA VAL A 210 3.14 -3.46 4.16
C VAL A 210 3.15 -4.95 3.84
N PHE A 211 2.65 -5.76 4.76
CA PHE A 211 2.35 -7.17 4.53
C PHE A 211 0.84 -7.38 4.60
N ILE A 212 0.26 -7.95 3.54
CA ILE A 212 -1.16 -8.27 3.42
C ILE A 212 -1.28 -9.77 3.20
N ASP A 213 -2.05 -10.44 4.03
CA ASP A 213 -2.41 -11.85 3.89
C ASP A 213 -3.68 -12.12 4.71
N GLN A 214 -4.33 -13.26 4.54
CA GLN A 214 -5.54 -13.64 5.27
C GLN A 214 -6.68 -12.60 5.20
N CYS A 215 -6.68 -11.72 4.19
CA CYS A 215 -7.76 -10.77 3.98
C CYS A 215 -8.89 -11.45 3.21
N THR A 216 -10.09 -11.50 3.80
CA THR A 216 -11.23 -12.23 3.24
C THR A 216 -12.23 -11.36 2.50
N ASP A 217 -12.14 -10.05 2.65
CA ASP A 217 -12.96 -9.08 1.93
C ASP A 217 -12.20 -7.74 1.83
N ILE A 218 -12.31 -7.10 0.74
CA ILE A 218 -11.80 -5.83 0.24
C ILE A 218 -10.85 -5.05 1.17
N GLY A 219 -9.54 -5.11 0.91
CA GLY A 219 -8.56 -4.22 1.52
C GLY A 219 -8.35 -2.93 0.71
N ARG A 220 -7.89 -1.85 1.38
CA ARG A 220 -7.59 -0.57 0.73
C ARG A 220 -6.29 0.04 1.23
N ILE A 221 -5.38 0.30 0.30
CA ILE A 221 -4.11 1.00 0.53
C ILE A 221 -4.13 2.26 -0.34
N GLU A 222 -4.12 3.45 0.27
CA GLU A 222 -4.26 4.73 -0.42
C GLU A 222 -3.17 5.71 0.00
N ASN A 223 -2.41 6.24 -0.96
CA ASN A 223 -1.35 7.22 -0.72
C ASN A 223 -0.34 6.75 0.35
N VAL A 224 0.22 5.56 0.15
CA VAL A 224 1.29 5.00 0.98
C VAL A 224 2.62 5.17 0.24
N HIS A 225 3.57 5.87 0.86
CA HIS A 225 4.82 6.23 0.21
C HIS A 225 6.03 5.81 1.05
N PHE A 226 6.86 4.91 0.48
CA PHE A 226 8.11 4.47 1.10
C PHE A 226 9.31 5.17 0.47
N ASN A 227 10.00 5.98 1.28
CA ASN A 227 11.13 6.79 0.84
C ASN A 227 12.12 7.02 1.99
N PRO A 228 13.42 6.83 1.79
CA PRO A 228 14.43 7.06 2.83
C PRO A 228 14.45 8.49 3.39
N ASN A 229 13.97 9.47 2.62
CA ASN A 229 13.91 10.84 3.07
C ASN A 229 13.01 11.04 4.30
N PHE A 230 12.06 10.15 4.55
CA PHE A 230 11.21 10.19 5.74
C PHE A 230 11.97 9.85 7.03
N TRP A 231 13.17 9.32 6.93
CA TRP A 231 14.10 9.20 8.05
C TRP A 231 15.24 10.22 7.96
N THR A 232 15.91 10.31 6.81
CA THR A 232 17.15 11.09 6.67
C THR A 232 16.95 12.59 6.82
N ARG A 233 15.74 13.10 6.60
CA ARG A 233 15.38 14.51 6.68
C ARG A 233 14.49 14.88 7.88
N MET A 234 14.20 13.92 8.76
CA MET A 234 13.47 14.22 9.98
C MET A 234 14.39 14.75 11.07
N ALA A 235 13.97 15.81 11.77
CA ALA A 235 14.73 16.42 12.86
C ALA A 235 14.60 15.68 14.21
N LEU A 236 14.16 14.42 14.20
CA LEU A 236 14.13 13.59 15.40
C LEU A 236 15.53 13.13 15.78
N LYS A 237 15.84 13.15 17.06
CA LYS A 237 17.14 12.69 17.56
C LYS A 237 17.02 11.29 18.18
N PRO A 238 18.05 10.44 18.03
CA PRO A 238 19.24 10.72 17.20
C PRO A 238 18.86 10.84 15.72
N SER A 239 19.41 11.85 15.06
CA SER A 239 19.24 12.04 13.64
C SER A 239 19.93 10.89 12.88
N PHE A 240 19.54 10.68 11.61
CA PHE A 240 20.20 9.73 10.74
C PHE A 240 21.74 10.00 10.68
N ALA A 241 22.52 9.00 11.06
CA ALA A 241 23.98 9.15 11.22
C ALA A 241 24.78 8.85 9.92
N GLY A 242 24.07 8.67 8.78
CA GLY A 242 24.70 8.32 7.50
C GLY A 242 24.76 6.81 7.24
N GLY A 243 25.36 6.45 6.10
CA GLY A 243 25.43 5.07 5.60
C GLY A 243 24.86 4.93 4.18
N ASP A 244 25.09 3.80 3.55
CA ASP A 244 24.56 3.50 2.22
C ASP A 244 23.10 3.05 2.30
N MET A 245 22.19 3.99 2.43
CA MET A 245 20.76 3.76 2.51
C MET A 245 20.23 3.05 1.26
N ARG A 246 20.63 3.50 0.07
CA ARG A 246 20.20 2.92 -1.20
C ARG A 246 20.67 1.47 -1.33
N GLY A 247 21.94 1.21 -1.05
CA GLY A 247 22.48 -0.15 -1.11
C GLY A 247 21.88 -1.08 -0.07
N TYR A 248 21.55 -0.58 1.13
CA TYR A 248 20.87 -1.37 2.14
C TYR A 248 19.43 -1.74 1.71
N LEU A 249 18.61 -0.74 1.36
CA LEU A 249 17.21 -0.95 0.98
C LEU A 249 17.08 -1.81 -0.28
N GLY A 250 17.94 -1.58 -1.28
CA GLY A 250 17.96 -2.36 -2.52
C GLY A 250 18.30 -3.85 -2.34
N LYS A 251 18.79 -4.24 -1.17
CA LYS A 251 19.05 -5.64 -0.82
C LYS A 251 18.05 -6.24 0.16
N ASN A 252 17.32 -5.43 0.90
CA ASN A 252 16.57 -5.91 2.07
C ASN A 252 15.08 -5.56 2.07
N LEU A 253 14.68 -4.43 1.45
CA LEU A 253 13.31 -3.95 1.55
C LEU A 253 12.39 -4.60 0.51
N VAL A 254 11.27 -5.14 0.97
CA VAL A 254 10.08 -5.38 0.17
C VAL A 254 9.04 -4.32 0.52
N GLY A 255 8.64 -3.49 -0.45
CA GLY A 255 7.70 -2.40 -0.21
C GLY A 255 6.31 -2.90 0.16
N PHE A 256 5.66 -3.59 -0.77
CA PHE A 256 4.33 -4.18 -0.61
C PHE A 256 4.42 -5.68 -0.83
N LYS A 257 4.14 -6.47 0.21
CA LYS A 257 4.14 -7.92 0.21
C LYS A 257 2.69 -8.40 0.31
N ILE A 258 2.15 -9.01 -0.74
CA ILE A 258 0.73 -9.30 -0.89
C ILE A 258 0.52 -10.80 -1.10
N GLY A 259 -0.15 -11.43 -0.13
CA GLY A 259 -0.60 -12.82 -0.14
C GLY A 259 -2.09 -12.92 -0.40
N LYS A 260 -2.79 -13.74 0.39
CA LYS A 260 -4.23 -13.95 0.29
C LYS A 260 -4.99 -12.66 0.57
N THR A 261 -5.68 -12.17 -0.45
CA THR A 261 -6.63 -11.08 -0.34
C THR A 261 -7.69 -11.24 -1.43
N ASP A 262 -8.92 -10.87 -1.12
CA ASP A 262 -10.00 -10.80 -2.08
C ASP A 262 -10.31 -9.32 -2.36
N TRP A 263 -9.89 -8.89 -3.57
CA TRP A 263 -10.00 -7.50 -4.06
C TRP A 263 -9.21 -6.47 -3.24
N GLU A 264 -7.90 -6.59 -3.27
CA GLU A 264 -7.05 -5.51 -2.74
C GLU A 264 -7.02 -4.33 -3.72
N PHE A 265 -7.37 -3.15 -3.21
CA PHE A 265 -7.24 -1.90 -3.96
C PHE A 265 -6.04 -1.10 -3.45
N ILE A 266 -5.05 -0.89 -4.33
CA ILE A 266 -3.87 -0.08 -4.02
C ILE A 266 -3.85 1.13 -4.95
N SER A 267 -3.88 2.35 -4.41
CA SER A 267 -3.90 3.56 -5.21
C SER A 267 -2.91 4.63 -4.70
N ASN A 268 -2.37 5.43 -5.62
CA ASN A 268 -1.46 6.55 -5.34
C ASN A 268 -0.27 6.15 -4.44
N SER A 269 0.17 4.90 -4.50
CA SER A 269 1.19 4.35 -3.60
C SER A 269 2.51 4.18 -4.33
N PHE A 270 3.61 4.38 -3.60
CA PHE A 270 4.92 4.49 -4.22
C PHE A 270 6.04 3.97 -3.31
N VAL A 271 7.06 3.37 -3.91
CA VAL A 271 8.26 2.94 -3.21
C VAL A 271 9.51 3.22 -4.03
N ILE A 272 10.58 3.66 -3.38
CA ILE A 272 11.88 3.88 -4.01
C ILE A 272 12.98 3.11 -3.29
N PHE A 273 13.96 2.62 -4.08
CA PHE A 273 15.17 1.90 -3.64
C PHE A 273 14.91 0.54 -2.97
N ALA A 274 13.70 0.00 -3.00
CA ALA A 274 13.46 -1.34 -2.44
C ALA A 274 14.12 -2.44 -3.30
N GLN A 275 14.42 -3.58 -2.70
CA GLN A 275 14.78 -4.80 -3.43
C GLN A 275 13.64 -5.22 -4.37
N MET A 276 12.41 -5.20 -3.85
CA MET A 276 11.17 -5.41 -4.61
C MET A 276 10.15 -4.33 -4.24
N GLY A 277 9.55 -3.71 -5.26
CA GLY A 277 8.48 -2.74 -5.05
C GLY A 277 7.20 -3.40 -4.56
N PHE A 278 6.64 -4.28 -5.38
CA PHE A 278 5.43 -5.07 -5.08
C PHE A 278 5.75 -6.55 -5.28
N HIS A 279 5.39 -7.38 -4.32
CA HIS A 279 5.59 -8.83 -4.37
C HIS A 279 4.28 -9.55 -4.07
N PHE A 280 3.76 -10.28 -5.06
CA PHE A 280 2.57 -11.11 -4.97
C PHE A 280 2.97 -12.58 -4.94
N ASP A 281 2.57 -13.30 -3.88
CA ASP A 281 2.85 -14.74 -3.73
C ASP A 281 1.83 -15.37 -2.77
N ASP A 282 1.95 -16.67 -2.58
CA ASP A 282 1.30 -17.42 -1.50
C ASP A 282 2.22 -17.45 -0.28
N PHE A 283 1.83 -16.77 0.79
CA PHE A 283 2.57 -16.75 2.06
C PHE A 283 1.97 -17.70 3.10
N GLY A 284 1.20 -18.70 2.66
CA GLY A 284 0.69 -19.78 3.49
C GLY A 284 -0.84 -19.87 3.55
N HIS A 285 -1.56 -18.89 2.99
CA HIS A 285 -3.04 -18.85 3.01
C HIS A 285 -3.66 -18.80 1.61
N GLY A 286 -2.85 -19.03 0.59
CA GLY A 286 -3.20 -18.94 -0.82
C GLY A 286 -2.86 -17.58 -1.44
N PRO A 287 -2.92 -17.48 -2.78
CA PRO A 287 -2.65 -16.25 -3.48
C PRO A 287 -3.85 -15.29 -3.44
N GLY A 288 -3.58 -14.00 -3.59
CA GLY A 288 -4.58 -12.95 -3.67
C GLY A 288 -4.86 -12.44 -5.07
N ASN A 289 -5.76 -11.48 -5.17
CA ASN A 289 -5.96 -10.64 -6.35
C ASN A 289 -5.88 -9.15 -5.97
N ALA A 290 -5.49 -8.32 -6.93
CA ALA A 290 -5.34 -6.89 -6.66
C ALA A 290 -5.58 -6.02 -7.90
N VAL A 291 -6.11 -4.83 -7.65
CA VAL A 291 -6.12 -3.71 -8.61
C VAL A 291 -5.25 -2.59 -8.07
N VAL A 292 -4.15 -2.32 -8.78
CA VAL A 292 -3.16 -1.29 -8.42
C VAL A 292 -3.24 -0.16 -9.43
N THR A 293 -3.53 1.06 -8.99
CA THR A 293 -3.70 2.21 -9.88
C THR A 293 -2.90 3.43 -9.42
N GLN A 294 -2.41 4.23 -10.39
CA GLN A 294 -1.68 5.48 -10.11
C GLN A 294 -0.52 5.29 -9.12
N SER A 295 0.10 4.12 -9.17
CA SER A 295 1.14 3.70 -8.23
C SER A 295 2.44 3.43 -8.97
N GLY A 296 3.52 3.23 -8.24
CA GLY A 296 4.78 2.98 -8.90
C GLY A 296 5.90 2.51 -8.00
N SER A 297 6.98 2.08 -8.66
CA SER A 297 8.25 1.78 -7.99
C SER A 297 9.43 2.36 -8.78
N ASP A 298 10.32 2.99 -8.03
CA ASP A 298 11.45 3.72 -8.58
C ASP A 298 12.78 3.12 -8.09
N ILE A 299 13.70 2.90 -9.03
CA ILE A 299 15.06 2.38 -8.75
C ILE A 299 15.02 1.12 -7.84
N CYS A 300 14.06 0.24 -8.09
CA CYS A 300 13.98 -1.07 -7.45
C CYS A 300 14.55 -2.10 -8.43
N PRO A 301 15.49 -2.99 -8.06
CA PRO A 301 15.94 -4.09 -8.93
C PRO A 301 14.78 -4.88 -9.54
N VAL A 302 13.74 -5.12 -8.77
CA VAL A 302 12.46 -5.67 -9.24
C VAL A 302 11.33 -4.72 -8.88
N ALA A 303 10.69 -4.15 -9.90
CA ALA A 303 9.57 -3.23 -9.70
C ALA A 303 8.34 -3.95 -9.17
N VAL A 304 7.99 -5.06 -9.80
CA VAL A 304 6.88 -5.94 -9.42
C VAL A 304 7.30 -7.39 -9.64
N ARG A 305 7.02 -8.24 -8.68
CA ARG A 305 7.13 -9.68 -8.79
C ARG A 305 5.80 -10.35 -8.53
N VAL A 306 5.36 -11.19 -9.45
CA VAL A 306 4.14 -11.98 -9.32
C VAL A 306 4.50 -13.45 -9.41
N ASP A 307 4.78 -14.07 -8.26
CA ASP A 307 5.09 -15.51 -8.20
C ASP A 307 3.81 -16.34 -8.20
N ARG A 308 2.76 -15.85 -7.54
CA ARG A 308 1.41 -16.43 -7.56
C ARG A 308 0.34 -15.33 -7.42
N SER A 309 -0.77 -15.50 -8.11
CA SER A 309 -2.00 -14.74 -7.95
C SER A 309 -3.20 -15.63 -8.25
N GLN A 310 -4.40 -15.23 -7.80
CA GLN A 310 -5.62 -16.01 -8.02
C GLN A 310 -5.85 -16.27 -9.50
N SER A 311 -6.05 -17.53 -9.88
CA SER A 311 -6.12 -17.96 -11.27
C SER A 311 -7.27 -17.34 -12.07
N HIS A 312 -8.38 -16.99 -11.41
CA HIS A 312 -9.56 -16.40 -12.04
C HIS A 312 -9.56 -14.87 -12.09
N ALA A 313 -8.79 -14.19 -11.24
CA ALA A 313 -8.80 -12.74 -11.10
C ALA A 313 -7.44 -12.08 -11.41
N GLY A 314 -6.36 -12.60 -10.82
CA GLY A 314 -4.99 -12.13 -11.06
C GLY A 314 -4.67 -10.75 -10.51
N VAL A 315 -3.70 -10.08 -11.13
CA VAL A 315 -3.23 -8.76 -10.72
C VAL A 315 -3.32 -7.78 -11.88
N GLN A 316 -3.81 -6.58 -11.61
CA GLN A 316 -3.95 -5.53 -12.60
C GLN A 316 -3.25 -4.25 -12.14
N PHE A 317 -2.40 -3.68 -13.01
CA PHE A 317 -1.85 -2.34 -12.85
C PHE A 317 -2.41 -1.41 -13.91
N ALA A 318 -2.87 -0.22 -13.50
CA ALA A 318 -3.39 0.79 -14.40
C ALA A 318 -2.80 2.17 -14.08
N ASN A 319 -2.41 2.93 -15.10
CA ASN A 319 -1.83 4.28 -14.96
C ASN A 319 -0.61 4.31 -14.01
N ALA A 320 0.21 3.27 -14.02
CA ALA A 320 1.33 3.10 -13.11
C ALA A 320 2.66 3.45 -13.79
N GLN A 321 3.70 3.70 -12.98
CA GLN A 321 5.03 4.07 -13.47
C GLN A 321 6.09 3.15 -12.85
N PHE A 322 7.00 2.62 -13.69
CA PHE A 322 8.01 1.67 -13.23
C PHE A 322 9.42 2.00 -13.76
N MET A 323 10.38 2.03 -12.85
CA MET A 323 11.80 2.15 -13.20
C MET A 323 12.54 0.84 -12.92
N SER A 324 12.16 -0.23 -13.53
CA SER A 324 12.85 -1.52 -13.56
C SER A 324 11.94 -2.62 -14.13
N THR A 325 12.22 -3.87 -13.74
CA THR A 325 11.60 -5.06 -14.31
C THR A 325 10.34 -5.49 -13.56
N ILE A 326 9.32 -5.86 -14.32
CA ILE A 326 8.19 -6.66 -13.83
C ILE A 326 8.45 -8.11 -14.16
N GLU A 327 8.45 -8.97 -13.16
CA GLU A 327 8.65 -10.41 -13.27
C GLU A 327 7.37 -11.18 -12.99
N VAL A 328 6.89 -11.95 -13.95
CA VAL A 328 5.80 -12.92 -13.77
C VAL A 328 6.41 -14.31 -13.70
N GLY A 329 6.41 -14.86 -12.50
CA GLY A 329 7.10 -16.09 -12.15
C GLY A 329 6.49 -17.37 -12.76
N PRO A 330 7.24 -18.49 -12.75
CA PRO A 330 6.83 -19.73 -13.42
C PRO A 330 5.63 -20.44 -12.77
N HIS A 331 5.26 -20.04 -11.57
CA HIS A 331 4.13 -20.62 -10.82
C HIS A 331 2.88 -19.74 -10.80
N ASN A 332 2.92 -18.58 -11.48
CA ASN A 332 1.76 -17.70 -11.52
C ASN A 332 0.71 -18.20 -12.52
N GLU A 333 -0.47 -18.53 -12.02
CA GLU A 333 -1.62 -18.99 -12.81
C GLU A 333 -2.61 -17.87 -13.15
N GLY A 334 -2.65 -16.81 -12.36
CA GLY A 334 -3.58 -15.70 -12.55
C GLY A 334 -3.14 -14.73 -13.64
N PRO A 335 -4.07 -14.09 -14.35
CA PRO A 335 -3.73 -13.11 -15.38
C PRO A 335 -3.02 -11.89 -14.78
N VAL A 336 -1.99 -11.39 -15.47
CA VAL A 336 -1.32 -10.13 -15.14
C VAL A 336 -1.62 -9.13 -16.23
N LYS A 337 -2.19 -7.98 -15.88
CA LYS A 337 -2.59 -6.94 -16.83
C LYS A 337 -1.94 -5.61 -16.50
N LEU A 338 -1.34 -4.99 -17.52
CA LEU A 338 -0.74 -3.66 -17.43
C LEU A 338 -1.41 -2.76 -18.46
N ALA A 339 -2.09 -1.71 -18.00
CA ALA A 339 -2.84 -0.80 -18.86
C ALA A 339 -2.39 0.65 -18.65
N ASN A 340 -2.01 1.33 -19.73
CA ASN A 340 -1.55 2.73 -19.71
C ASN A 340 -0.42 2.96 -18.70
N CYS A 341 0.54 2.02 -18.65
CA CYS A 341 1.69 2.09 -17.76
C CYS A 341 2.92 2.62 -18.48
N GLY A 342 3.75 3.39 -17.76
CA GLY A 342 5.02 3.90 -18.25
C GLY A 342 6.20 3.14 -17.69
N PHE A 343 7.19 2.86 -18.55
CA PHE A 343 8.42 2.20 -18.17
C PHE A 343 9.62 3.00 -18.62
N TRP A 344 10.57 3.22 -17.73
CA TRP A 344 11.88 3.73 -18.09
C TRP A 344 12.98 3.05 -17.28
N GLY A 345 14.12 2.82 -17.94
CA GLY A 345 15.21 2.07 -17.33
C GLY A 345 16.14 2.94 -16.48
N THR A 346 16.73 2.30 -15.49
CA THR A 346 17.94 2.76 -14.81
C THR A 346 19.18 2.36 -15.62
N GLU A 347 20.38 2.74 -15.16
CA GLU A 347 21.65 2.38 -15.82
C GLU A 347 21.88 0.86 -15.94
N THR A 348 21.21 0.06 -15.12
CA THR A 348 21.38 -1.40 -15.06
C THR A 348 20.20 -2.20 -15.63
N THR A 349 19.18 -1.54 -16.16
CA THR A 349 17.99 -2.21 -16.67
C THR A 349 18.27 -3.03 -17.91
N ALA A 350 18.09 -4.36 -17.84
CA ALA A 350 18.17 -5.27 -18.96
C ALA A 350 16.82 -5.36 -19.68
N GLU A 351 15.76 -5.73 -18.97
CA GLU A 351 14.41 -5.96 -19.49
C GLU A 351 13.40 -5.17 -18.66
N HIS A 352 12.27 -4.78 -19.24
CA HIS A 352 11.17 -4.20 -18.49
C HIS A 352 10.14 -5.24 -18.06
N VAL A 353 9.92 -6.28 -18.86
CA VAL A 353 8.92 -7.31 -18.53
C VAL A 353 9.46 -8.69 -18.85
N ARG A 354 9.42 -9.59 -17.87
CA ARG A 354 9.73 -11.01 -18.01
C ARG A 354 8.51 -11.85 -17.62
N HIS A 355 8.04 -12.70 -18.53
CA HIS A 355 6.92 -13.60 -18.33
C HIS A 355 7.34 -15.05 -18.53
N SER A 356 7.26 -15.86 -17.48
CA SER A 356 7.64 -17.28 -17.51
C SER A 356 6.54 -18.23 -17.01
N GLY A 357 5.44 -17.68 -16.46
CA GLY A 357 4.34 -18.48 -15.91
C GLY A 357 3.35 -18.99 -16.96
N PRO A 358 2.48 -19.93 -16.58
CA PRO A 358 1.43 -20.46 -17.45
C PRO A 358 0.27 -19.49 -17.72
N SER A 359 0.20 -18.39 -17.01
CA SER A 359 -0.86 -17.38 -17.06
C SER A 359 -0.85 -16.56 -18.36
N SER A 360 -1.80 -15.64 -18.47
CA SER A 360 -1.81 -14.62 -19.51
C SER A 360 -1.18 -13.31 -18.99
N LEU A 361 -0.28 -12.75 -19.78
CA LEU A 361 0.23 -11.39 -19.61
C LEU A 361 -0.38 -10.49 -20.69
N VAL A 362 -0.96 -9.37 -20.28
CA VAL A 362 -1.59 -8.39 -21.17
C VAL A 362 -0.97 -7.02 -20.97
N LEU A 363 -0.40 -6.46 -22.03
CA LEU A 363 0.17 -5.12 -22.07
C LEU A 363 -0.66 -4.27 -23.03
N THR A 364 -1.34 -3.22 -22.53
CA THR A 364 -2.21 -2.38 -23.34
C THR A 364 -1.86 -0.90 -23.15
N ALA A 365 -1.63 -0.18 -24.25
CA ALA A 365 -1.33 1.25 -24.28
C ALA A 365 -0.18 1.67 -23.35
N CYS A 366 0.80 0.79 -23.15
CA CYS A 366 1.99 1.07 -22.35
C CYS A 366 3.08 1.70 -23.21
N HIS A 367 3.98 2.48 -22.59
CA HIS A 367 5.19 2.91 -23.27
C HIS A 367 6.44 2.44 -22.55
N PHE A 368 7.49 2.16 -23.31
CA PHE A 368 8.74 1.60 -22.83
C PHE A 368 9.94 2.38 -23.32
N ASN A 369 10.84 2.74 -22.40
CA ASN A 369 12.06 3.47 -22.69
C ASN A 369 13.21 2.96 -21.81
N GLY A 370 14.40 2.81 -22.39
CA GLY A 370 15.64 2.59 -21.64
C GLY A 370 15.88 1.17 -21.15
N TRP A 371 15.50 0.16 -21.91
CA TRP A 371 15.92 -1.22 -21.68
C TRP A 371 17.28 -1.50 -22.33
N ASP A 372 17.84 -2.69 -22.09
CA ASP A 372 19.16 -3.12 -22.61
C ASP A 372 20.24 -2.04 -22.46
N ARG A 373 20.38 -1.53 -21.23
CA ARG A 373 21.36 -0.47 -20.94
C ARG A 373 22.80 -0.94 -21.09
N ALA A 374 23.03 -2.22 -20.91
CA ALA A 374 24.36 -2.82 -21.09
C ALA A 374 24.69 -3.17 -22.56
N GLY A 375 23.75 -3.00 -23.51
CA GLY A 375 23.95 -3.30 -24.93
C GLY A 375 24.20 -4.80 -25.24
N LYS A 376 23.58 -5.69 -24.45
CA LYS A 376 23.74 -7.15 -24.60
C LYS A 376 22.76 -7.78 -25.60
N GLY A 377 21.82 -6.98 -26.12
CA GLY A 377 20.75 -7.43 -26.99
C GLY A 377 19.55 -8.00 -26.23
N ASP A 378 19.39 -7.63 -24.94
CA ASP A 378 18.24 -8.00 -24.14
C ASP A 378 16.96 -7.38 -24.70
N PRO A 379 15.83 -8.10 -24.76
CA PRO A 379 14.55 -7.53 -25.20
C PRO A 379 13.92 -6.66 -24.11
N CYS A 380 13.04 -5.75 -24.50
CA CYS A 380 12.19 -5.03 -23.56
C CYS A 380 11.21 -5.98 -22.85
N VAL A 381 10.54 -6.84 -23.64
CA VAL A 381 9.59 -7.85 -23.16
C VAL A 381 10.08 -9.23 -23.56
N ARG A 382 10.26 -10.10 -22.57
CA ARG A 382 10.61 -11.52 -22.77
C ARG A 382 9.44 -12.39 -22.31
N ALA A 383 8.95 -13.28 -23.18
CA ALA A 383 7.88 -14.21 -22.86
C ALA A 383 8.31 -15.66 -23.17
N ALA A 384 8.43 -16.47 -22.10
CA ALA A 384 8.86 -17.86 -22.13
C ALA A 384 7.77 -18.82 -21.59
N GLY A 385 6.55 -18.35 -21.33
CA GLY A 385 5.45 -19.19 -20.83
C GLY A 385 4.10 -18.58 -21.13
N GLY A 386 3.04 -19.36 -20.92
CA GLY A 386 1.65 -18.93 -20.98
C GLY A 386 1.24 -18.25 -22.28
N ARG A 387 0.58 -17.11 -22.17
CA ARG A 387 0.07 -16.33 -23.30
C ARG A 387 0.49 -14.87 -23.16
N LEU A 388 0.81 -14.23 -24.29
CA LEU A 388 1.15 -12.80 -24.34
C LEU A 388 0.21 -12.04 -25.26
N ILE A 389 -0.34 -10.92 -24.78
CA ILE A 389 -1.06 -9.94 -25.59
C ILE A 389 -0.38 -8.59 -25.42
N VAL A 390 0.06 -7.97 -26.53
CA VAL A 390 0.62 -6.62 -26.57
C VAL A 390 -0.20 -5.79 -27.55
N ASN A 391 -0.88 -4.79 -27.06
CA ASN A 391 -1.81 -4.00 -27.87
C ASN A 391 -1.59 -2.50 -27.67
N GLY A 392 -1.36 -1.77 -28.78
CA GLY A 392 -1.27 -0.31 -28.76
C GLY A 392 -0.10 0.24 -27.94
N CYS A 393 0.98 -0.51 -27.78
CA CYS A 393 2.14 -0.11 -26.99
C CYS A 393 3.18 0.64 -27.82
N GLU A 394 3.94 1.53 -27.16
CA GLU A 394 5.05 2.25 -27.78
C GLU A 394 6.40 1.80 -27.22
N PHE A 395 7.33 1.39 -28.10
CA PHE A 395 8.69 1.03 -27.79
C PHE A 395 9.63 2.10 -28.30
N MET A 396 10.18 2.92 -27.39
CA MET A 396 10.82 4.19 -27.74
C MET A 396 12.29 4.10 -28.09
N ASP A 397 13.00 3.03 -27.73
CA ASP A 397 14.43 2.88 -27.99
C ASP A 397 14.66 2.41 -29.42
N GLU A 398 15.48 3.14 -30.17
CA GLU A 398 15.76 2.87 -31.57
C GLU A 398 16.70 1.66 -31.75
N GLY A 399 16.39 0.80 -32.72
CA GLY A 399 17.22 -0.31 -33.14
C GLY A 399 17.32 -1.46 -32.12
N LYS A 400 16.67 -1.37 -30.97
CA LYS A 400 16.68 -2.41 -29.94
C LYS A 400 15.58 -3.46 -30.14
N ARG A 401 15.82 -4.65 -29.64
CA ARG A 401 14.83 -5.72 -29.58
C ARG A 401 13.71 -5.34 -28.61
N ALA A 402 12.48 -5.21 -29.13
CA ALA A 402 11.34 -4.89 -28.28
C ALA A 402 10.76 -6.14 -27.60
N ILE A 403 10.51 -7.21 -28.37
CA ILE A 403 9.86 -8.42 -27.85
C ILE A 403 10.64 -9.65 -28.30
N THR A 404 10.88 -10.59 -27.38
CA THR A 404 11.34 -11.94 -27.69
C THR A 404 10.32 -12.95 -27.15
N LEU A 405 9.82 -13.80 -28.06
CA LEU A 405 8.93 -14.91 -27.77
C LEU A 405 9.76 -16.19 -27.73
N GLU A 406 9.85 -16.85 -26.60
CA GLU A 406 10.73 -17.99 -26.36
C GLU A 406 9.96 -19.30 -26.29
N LYS A 407 10.70 -20.41 -26.38
CA LYS A 407 10.16 -21.76 -26.22
C LYS A 407 9.47 -21.94 -24.88
N GLY A 408 8.24 -22.46 -24.90
CA GLY A 408 7.37 -22.60 -23.74
C GLY A 408 6.13 -21.67 -23.75
N LEU A 409 6.22 -20.58 -24.54
CA LEU A 409 5.04 -19.76 -24.83
C LEU A 409 3.99 -20.60 -25.57
N LYS A 410 2.70 -20.40 -25.27
CA LYS A 410 1.58 -21.13 -25.89
C LYS A 410 0.93 -20.36 -27.03
N ALA A 411 0.82 -19.05 -26.89
CA ALA A 411 0.28 -18.17 -27.94
C ALA A 411 0.72 -16.73 -27.69
N ALA A 412 0.81 -15.93 -28.76
CA ALA A 412 0.99 -14.49 -28.64
C ALA A 412 0.20 -13.71 -29.70
N ALA A 413 -0.20 -12.49 -29.31
CA ALA A 413 -0.82 -11.51 -30.19
C ALA A 413 -0.16 -10.14 -29.97
N VAL A 414 0.37 -9.50 -31.04
CA VAL A 414 1.06 -8.22 -31.00
C VAL A 414 0.46 -7.28 -32.05
N PHE A 415 -0.37 -6.32 -31.62
CA PHE A 415 -1.13 -5.46 -32.54
C PHE A 415 -1.02 -3.97 -32.21
N GLY A 416 -1.06 -3.14 -33.26
CA GLY A 416 -1.20 -1.70 -33.14
C GLY A 416 -0.06 -1.01 -32.39
N CYS A 417 1.08 -1.68 -32.27
CA CYS A 417 2.24 -1.17 -31.56
C CYS A 417 3.09 -0.28 -32.47
N ASN A 418 3.80 0.66 -31.85
CA ASN A 418 4.78 1.49 -32.50
C ASN A 418 6.19 1.05 -32.08
N PHE A 419 7.00 0.60 -33.04
CA PHE A 419 8.38 0.20 -32.84
C PHE A 419 9.33 1.17 -33.54
N ARG A 420 10.55 1.31 -33.01
CA ARG A 420 11.63 2.08 -33.63
C ARG A 420 12.71 1.15 -34.16
N GLY A 421 12.46 0.54 -35.33
CA GLY A 421 13.40 -0.34 -36.01
C GLY A 421 12.80 -1.64 -36.55
N SER A 422 13.47 -2.27 -37.51
CA SER A 422 12.94 -3.36 -38.33
C SER A 422 12.90 -4.74 -37.65
N ASN A 423 13.68 -4.98 -36.61
CA ASN A 423 13.80 -6.29 -35.93
C ASN A 423 13.15 -6.28 -34.53
N ALA A 424 12.00 -5.63 -34.41
CA ALA A 424 11.38 -5.38 -33.10
C ALA A 424 10.92 -6.65 -32.38
N VAL A 425 10.37 -7.65 -33.12
CA VAL A 425 9.85 -8.88 -32.53
C VAL A 425 10.64 -10.07 -33.05
N ALA A 426 11.20 -10.89 -32.15
CA ALA A 426 11.80 -12.18 -32.46
C ALA A 426 10.89 -13.29 -31.94
N ASP A 427 10.43 -14.13 -32.86
CA ASP A 427 9.69 -15.34 -32.51
C ASP A 427 10.58 -16.58 -32.59
N GLN A 428 10.82 -17.19 -31.45
CA GLN A 428 11.59 -18.44 -31.27
C GLN A 428 10.71 -19.48 -30.52
N SER A 429 9.43 -19.19 -30.37
CA SER A 429 8.53 -19.96 -29.50
C SER A 429 8.06 -21.28 -30.14
N GLY A 430 7.83 -21.27 -31.44
CA GLY A 430 7.09 -22.33 -32.13
C GLY A 430 5.63 -22.41 -31.79
N ALA A 431 5.09 -21.35 -31.17
CA ALA A 431 3.70 -21.22 -30.74
C ALA A 431 2.83 -20.62 -31.85
N GLU A 432 1.51 -20.53 -31.60
CA GLU A 432 0.61 -19.74 -32.44
C GLU A 432 0.86 -18.24 -32.16
N VAL A 433 1.38 -17.52 -33.14
CA VAL A 433 1.77 -16.11 -33.01
C VAL A 433 1.10 -15.28 -34.10
N GLN A 434 0.43 -14.21 -33.70
CA GLN A 434 -0.17 -13.22 -34.60
C GLN A 434 0.50 -11.86 -34.40
N ILE A 435 1.10 -11.30 -35.42
CA ILE A 435 1.75 -9.99 -35.43
C ILE A 435 1.17 -9.17 -36.57
N GLY A 436 0.57 -8.02 -36.28
CA GLY A 436 -0.05 -7.21 -37.33
C GLY A 436 -0.39 -5.77 -36.92
N LEU A 437 -0.65 -4.93 -37.92
CA LEU A 437 -1.06 -3.55 -37.75
C LEU A 437 -0.08 -2.68 -36.94
N ASN A 438 1.19 -3.07 -36.92
CA ASN A 438 2.26 -2.36 -36.21
C ASN A 438 2.98 -1.38 -37.14
N THR A 439 3.55 -0.32 -36.57
CA THR A 439 4.41 0.61 -37.29
C THR A 439 5.86 0.39 -36.89
N ASN A 440 6.78 0.42 -37.88
CA ASN A 440 8.22 0.27 -37.71
C ASN A 440 8.90 1.47 -38.39
N LYS A 441 9.06 2.57 -37.72
CA LYS A 441 9.72 3.78 -38.27
C LYS A 441 10.97 4.10 -37.49
#